data_08d0347be23b79d6ac7f7468ddab14b6
#
_entry.id   08d0347be23b79d6ac7f7468ddab14b6
#
_cell.length_a   1.000
_cell.length_b   1.000
_cell.length_c   1.000
_cell.angle_alpha   90.00
_cell.angle_beta   90.00
_cell.angle_gamma   90.00
#
_symmetry.space_group_name_H-M   'P 1'
#
loop_
_entity.id
_entity.type
_entity.pdbx_description
1 polymer ?
#
loop_
_entity_poly.entity_id
_entity_poly.type
_entity_poly.pdbx_seq_one_letter_code
_entity_poly.pdbx_strand_id
1 'polypeptide(L)'
;LEELKMYTDQIDSLSFDDHHHFSHRDIQQIKERFGKLKGEHKLIVTTEKDATRLIHHPALSEELKPFIYALPIEIEILQNQQDKFNQHIIDYVRENTRNSSFSERENAHQSSLAPDLAVWQTKSPRSMK
;
A
#
# COMPACT_ATOMS: atom_id res chain seq x y z
N LEU A 1 -14.15 6.33 8.68
CA LEU A 1 -14.18 6.78 10.10
C LEU A 1 -15.42 6.31 10.84
N GLU A 2 -16.59 6.26 10.20
CA GLU A 2 -17.83 5.83 10.86
C GLU A 2 -17.73 4.41 11.45
N GLU A 3 -17.13 3.47 10.72
CA GLU A 3 -16.94 2.11 11.21
C GLU A 3 -16.03 2.04 12.45
N LEU A 4 -15.02 2.91 12.55
CA LEU A 4 -14.15 2.95 13.74
C LEU A 4 -14.89 3.46 14.98
N LYS A 5 -15.94 4.26 14.82
CA LYS A 5 -16.78 4.75 15.93
C LYS A 5 -17.52 3.63 16.65
N MET A 6 -17.71 2.47 16.02
CA MET A 6 -18.29 1.29 16.67
C MET A 6 -17.35 0.67 17.72
N TYR A 7 -16.07 0.97 17.66
CA TYR A 7 -15.06 0.38 18.53
C TYR A 7 -14.52 1.37 19.58
N THR A 8 -14.61 2.67 19.32
CA THR A 8 -14.07 3.70 20.24
C THR A 8 -14.68 5.07 19.99
N ASP A 9 -14.89 5.83 21.08
CA ASP A 9 -15.31 7.22 21.03
C ASP A 9 -14.12 8.19 20.91
N GLN A 10 -12.88 7.69 21.10
CA GLN A 10 -11.67 8.50 21.07
C GLN A 10 -10.95 8.31 19.73
N ILE A 11 -11.37 9.08 18.74
CA ILE A 11 -10.76 9.09 17.42
C ILE A 11 -10.17 10.48 17.16
N ASP A 12 -8.88 10.50 16.87
CA ASP A 12 -8.18 11.69 16.37
C ASP A 12 -7.74 11.43 14.93
N SER A 13 -8.21 12.24 13.97
CA SER A 13 -7.96 12.03 12.55
C SER A 13 -7.00 13.05 11.97
N LEU A 14 -6.03 12.57 11.19
CA LEU A 14 -5.18 13.37 10.32
C LEU A 14 -5.55 13.04 8.86
N SER A 15 -5.82 14.08 8.07
CA SER A 15 -6.08 13.95 6.64
C SER A 15 -4.92 14.55 5.87
N PHE A 16 -4.48 13.83 4.85
CA PHE A 16 -3.46 14.26 3.90
C PHE A 16 -4.04 14.18 2.49
N ASP A 17 -3.46 14.96 1.59
CA ASP A 17 -3.86 14.94 0.18
C ASP A 17 -3.49 13.60 -0.49
N ASP A 18 -4.16 13.28 -1.58
CA ASP A 18 -3.80 12.09 -2.36
C ASP A 18 -2.35 12.22 -2.89
N HIS A 19 -1.66 11.11 -2.92
CA HIS A 19 -0.22 11.04 -3.23
C HIS A 19 0.71 11.86 -2.31
N HIS A 20 0.26 12.20 -1.10
CA HIS A 20 1.06 12.94 -0.14
C HIS A 20 2.39 12.24 0.18
N HIS A 21 3.48 13.01 0.16
CA HIS A 21 4.79 12.57 0.61
C HIS A 21 5.00 13.03 2.05
N PHE A 22 5.05 12.09 2.98
CA PHE A 22 5.24 12.42 4.39
C PHE A 22 6.56 13.17 4.59
N SER A 23 6.48 14.35 5.18
CA SER A 23 7.62 15.13 5.60
C SER A 23 8.00 14.83 7.05
N HIS A 24 9.18 15.27 7.50
CA HIS A 24 9.57 15.21 8.91
C HIS A 24 8.55 15.89 9.82
N ARG A 25 7.94 16.97 9.35
CA ARG A 25 6.91 17.72 10.10
C ARG A 25 5.64 16.89 10.27
N ASP A 26 5.23 16.14 9.26
CA ASP A 26 4.05 15.28 9.32
C ASP A 26 4.28 14.13 10.32
N ILE A 27 5.46 13.51 10.31
CA ILE A 27 5.82 12.49 11.28
C ILE A 27 5.83 13.04 12.70
N GLN A 28 6.38 14.23 12.88
CA GLN A 28 6.36 14.90 14.19
C GLN A 28 4.92 15.18 14.66
N GLN A 29 4.05 15.64 13.76
CA GLN A 29 2.64 15.88 14.05
C GLN A 29 1.90 14.59 14.44
N ILE A 30 2.16 13.49 13.72
CA ILE A 30 1.60 12.16 14.05
C ILE A 30 2.04 11.75 15.46
N LYS A 31 3.34 11.87 15.78
CA LYS A 31 3.90 11.52 17.08
C LYS A 31 3.28 12.36 18.22
N GLU A 32 3.17 13.66 18.03
CA GLU A 32 2.59 14.56 19.02
C GLU A 32 1.12 14.26 19.29
N ARG A 33 0.33 14.04 18.26
CA ARG A 33 -1.10 13.70 18.38
C ARG A 33 -1.28 12.34 19.03
N PHE A 34 -0.51 11.34 18.63
CA PHE A 34 -0.51 10.03 19.27
C PHE A 34 -0.16 10.10 20.76
N GLY A 35 0.83 10.95 21.13
CA GLY A 35 1.20 11.19 22.53
C GLY A 35 0.10 11.85 23.37
N LYS A 36 -0.73 12.69 22.75
CA LYS A 36 -1.85 13.40 23.42
C LYS A 36 -3.09 12.52 23.62
N LEU A 37 -3.24 11.45 22.83
CA LEU A 37 -4.34 10.51 23.04
C LEU A 37 -4.24 9.89 24.43
N LYS A 38 -5.37 9.84 25.12
CA LYS A 38 -5.50 9.21 26.44
C LYS A 38 -5.86 7.73 26.26
N GLY A 39 -5.42 6.89 27.17
CA GLY A 39 -5.72 5.46 27.18
C GLY A 39 -4.46 4.59 27.12
N GLU A 40 -4.57 3.37 27.61
CA GLU A 40 -3.48 2.40 27.64
C GLU A 40 -3.29 1.72 26.27
N HIS A 41 -4.38 1.52 25.53
CA HIS A 41 -4.38 0.88 24.22
C HIS A 41 -4.65 1.91 23.13
N LYS A 42 -3.58 2.34 22.45
CA LYS A 42 -3.63 3.33 21.36
C LYS A 42 -3.09 2.71 20.09
N LEU A 43 -3.73 3.02 18.96
CA LEU A 43 -3.34 2.54 17.64
C LEU A 43 -3.32 3.71 16.65
N ILE A 44 -2.45 3.60 15.66
CA ILE A 44 -2.46 4.42 14.45
C ILE A 44 -2.98 3.53 13.34
N VAL A 45 -4.16 3.84 12.83
CA VAL A 45 -4.77 3.09 11.72
C VAL A 45 -4.61 3.88 10.43
N THR A 46 -4.09 3.24 9.40
CA THR A 46 -3.85 3.85 8.10
C THR A 46 -4.09 2.84 6.96
N THR A 47 -4.01 3.28 5.71
CA THR A 47 -4.08 2.37 4.56
C THR A 47 -2.76 1.62 4.38
N GLU A 48 -2.76 0.48 3.67
CA GLU A 48 -1.53 -0.28 3.37
C GLU A 48 -0.51 0.58 2.59
N LYS A 49 -0.99 1.40 1.66
CA LYS A 49 -0.17 2.33 0.86
C LYS A 49 0.60 3.29 1.77
N ASP A 50 -0.09 3.90 2.73
CA ASP A 50 0.52 4.89 3.62
C ASP A 50 1.32 4.25 4.74
N ALA A 51 0.90 3.08 5.24
CA ALA A 51 1.68 2.30 6.20
C ALA A 51 3.08 1.99 5.67
N THR A 52 3.18 1.54 4.41
CA THR A 52 4.47 1.25 3.76
C THR A 52 5.37 2.49 3.71
N ARG A 53 4.81 3.66 3.38
CA ARG A 53 5.55 4.92 3.34
C ARG A 53 5.98 5.39 4.73
N LEU A 54 5.10 5.25 5.73
CA LEU A 54 5.38 5.64 7.11
C LEU A 54 6.47 4.77 7.73
N ILE A 55 6.38 3.45 7.62
CA ILE A 55 7.32 2.49 8.25
C ILE A 55 8.76 2.70 7.76
N HIS A 56 8.92 3.08 6.51
CA HIS A 56 10.24 3.33 5.91
C HIS A 56 10.72 4.79 6.04
N HIS A 57 9.90 5.67 6.65
CA HIS A 57 10.28 7.07 6.80
C HIS A 57 11.39 7.25 7.85
N PRO A 58 12.50 7.94 7.54
CA PRO A 58 13.67 8.04 8.43
C PRO A 58 13.40 8.79 9.75
N ALA A 59 12.37 9.64 9.78
CA ALA A 59 11.99 10.36 11.01
C ALA A 59 11.02 9.57 11.90
N LEU A 60 10.52 8.40 11.46
CA LEU A 60 9.65 7.58 12.29
C LEU A 60 10.49 6.83 13.33
N SER A 61 10.17 7.03 14.61
CA SER A 61 10.87 6.32 15.68
C SER A 61 10.46 4.84 15.73
N GLU A 62 11.42 3.97 16.05
CA GLU A 62 11.16 2.53 16.24
C GLU A 62 10.10 2.25 17.30
N GLU A 63 9.99 3.11 18.31
CA GLU A 63 9.00 3.01 19.38
C GLU A 63 7.55 3.20 18.88
N LEU A 64 7.35 3.94 17.77
CA LEU A 64 6.02 4.20 17.24
C LEU A 64 5.55 3.13 16.26
N LYS A 65 6.46 2.43 15.61
CA LYS A 65 6.15 1.41 14.60
C LYS A 65 5.19 0.32 15.08
N PRO A 66 5.32 -0.23 16.31
CA PRO A 66 4.42 -1.28 16.80
C PRO A 66 2.96 -0.86 16.92
N PHE A 67 2.69 0.44 16.93
CA PHE A 67 1.33 0.98 17.03
C PHE A 67 0.69 1.29 15.67
N ILE A 68 1.42 1.11 14.55
CA ILE A 68 0.91 1.38 13.21
C ILE A 68 0.27 0.10 12.65
N TYR A 69 -1.01 0.20 12.34
CA TYR A 69 -1.81 -0.87 11.76
C TYR A 69 -2.31 -0.45 10.37
N ALA A 70 -2.00 -1.26 9.39
CA ALA A 70 -2.52 -1.11 8.04
C ALA A 70 -3.91 -1.74 7.96
N LEU A 71 -4.89 -0.98 7.49
CA LEU A 71 -6.20 -1.50 7.16
C LEU A 71 -6.16 -2.02 5.71
N PRO A 72 -6.29 -3.33 5.49
CA PRO A 72 -6.34 -3.89 4.14
C PRO A 72 -7.63 -3.43 3.45
N ILE A 73 -7.50 -3.09 2.16
CA ILE A 73 -8.63 -2.71 1.32
C ILE A 73 -8.82 -3.80 0.28
N GLU A 74 -9.97 -4.42 0.27
CA GLU A 74 -10.38 -5.37 -0.75
C GLU A 74 -11.36 -4.71 -1.71
N ILE A 75 -11.17 -4.97 -3.01
CA ILE A 75 -12.07 -4.47 -4.05
C ILE A 75 -12.97 -5.62 -4.47
N GLU A 76 -14.26 -5.45 -4.27
CA GLU A 76 -15.28 -6.39 -4.74
C GLU A 76 -15.96 -5.84 -6.00
N ILE A 77 -15.98 -6.65 -7.06
CA ILE A 77 -16.70 -6.31 -8.28
C ILE A 77 -18.17 -6.69 -8.10
N LEU A 78 -19.03 -5.68 -8.08
CA LEU A 78 -20.46 -5.87 -7.89
C LEU A 78 -21.10 -6.67 -9.03
N GLN A 79 -22.32 -7.20 -8.77
CA GLN A 79 -23.15 -7.94 -9.74
C GLN A 79 -22.51 -9.24 -10.28
N ASN A 80 -21.65 -9.89 -9.50
CA ASN A 80 -20.97 -11.14 -9.92
C ASN A 80 -20.20 -11.01 -11.24
N GLN A 81 -19.68 -9.83 -11.55
CA GLN A 81 -18.95 -9.56 -12.79
C GLN A 81 -17.42 -9.74 -12.66
N GLN A 82 -16.95 -10.33 -11.58
CA GLN A 82 -15.52 -10.54 -11.31
C GLN A 82 -14.81 -11.25 -12.47
N ASP A 83 -15.39 -12.34 -12.97
CA ASP A 83 -14.79 -13.13 -14.06
C ASP A 83 -14.71 -12.33 -15.35
N LYS A 84 -15.77 -11.60 -15.67
CA LYS A 84 -15.81 -10.72 -16.84
C LYS A 84 -14.78 -9.60 -16.77
N PHE A 85 -14.64 -8.99 -15.59
CA PHE A 85 -13.63 -7.96 -15.33
C PHE A 85 -12.23 -8.54 -15.47
N ASN A 86 -11.96 -9.68 -14.86
CA ASN A 86 -10.66 -10.35 -14.93
C ASN A 86 -10.31 -10.70 -16.38
N GLN A 87 -11.28 -11.22 -17.15
CA GLN A 87 -11.07 -11.54 -18.56
C GLN A 87 -10.71 -10.30 -19.37
N HIS A 88 -11.39 -9.18 -19.14
CA HIS A 88 -11.08 -7.91 -19.80
C HIS A 88 -9.64 -7.44 -19.52
N ILE A 89 -9.18 -7.54 -18.27
CA ILE A 89 -7.80 -7.19 -17.92
C ILE A 89 -6.80 -8.11 -18.61
N ILE A 90 -7.06 -9.42 -18.61
CA ILE A 90 -6.19 -10.41 -19.26
C ILE A 90 -6.08 -10.13 -20.76
N ASP A 91 -7.19 -9.87 -21.41
CA ASP A 91 -7.23 -9.61 -22.86
C ASP A 91 -6.49 -8.29 -23.19
N TYR A 92 -6.71 -7.25 -22.41
CA TYR A 92 -5.99 -5.98 -22.54
C TYR A 92 -4.46 -6.16 -22.41
N VAL A 93 -4.01 -6.90 -21.40
CA VAL A 93 -2.58 -7.18 -21.21
C VAL A 93 -2.00 -7.96 -22.40
N ARG A 94 -2.71 -9.00 -22.88
CA ARG A 94 -2.27 -9.81 -24.03
C ARG A 94 -2.13 -8.99 -25.30
N GLU A 95 -3.08 -8.11 -25.58
CA GLU A 95 -3.05 -7.24 -26.77
C GLU A 95 -1.88 -6.25 -26.68
N ASN A 96 -1.67 -5.62 -25.54
CA ASN A 96 -0.58 -4.67 -25.37
C ASN A 96 0.81 -5.32 -25.32
N THR A 97 0.94 -6.53 -24.77
CA THR A 97 2.20 -7.27 -24.80
C THR A 97 2.60 -7.66 -26.23
N ARG A 98 1.64 -8.02 -27.07
CA ARG A 98 1.91 -8.29 -28.49
C ARG A 98 2.39 -7.02 -29.22
N ASN A 99 1.83 -5.87 -28.92
CA ASN A 99 2.23 -4.59 -29.50
C ASN A 99 3.62 -4.14 -29.01
N SER A 100 3.98 -4.39 -27.75
CA SER A 100 5.31 -4.07 -27.20
C SER A 100 6.41 -4.90 -27.87
N SER A 101 6.18 -6.16 -28.22
CA SER A 101 7.17 -7.00 -28.88
C SER A 101 7.51 -6.57 -30.31
N PHE A 102 6.67 -5.74 -30.93
CA PHE A 102 6.95 -5.12 -32.23
C PHE A 102 7.83 -3.88 -32.11
N SER A 103 7.71 -3.09 -31.02
CA SER A 103 8.53 -1.89 -30.81
C SER A 103 9.97 -2.20 -30.33
N GLU A 104 10.18 -3.33 -29.67
CA GLU A 104 11.54 -3.76 -29.24
C GLU A 104 12.45 -4.19 -30.38
N ARG A 105 11.88 -4.60 -31.50
CA ARG A 105 12.69 -4.99 -32.69
C ARG A 105 13.30 -3.81 -33.43
N GLU A 106 12.77 -2.62 -33.26
CA GLU A 106 13.36 -1.39 -33.85
C GLU A 106 14.44 -0.72 -32.98
N ASN A 107 14.46 -0.99 -31.66
CA ASN A 107 15.41 -0.40 -30.72
C ASN A 107 16.58 -1.32 -30.32
N ALA A 108 16.74 -2.50 -30.90
CA ALA A 108 17.79 -3.47 -30.55
C ALA A 108 19.19 -3.09 -31.07
N HIS A 109 19.42 -1.84 -31.48
CA HIS A 109 20.76 -1.40 -31.96
C HIS A 109 21.43 -0.35 -31.06
N GLN A 110 20.93 -0.09 -29.85
CA GLN A 110 21.68 0.74 -28.88
C GLN A 110 21.46 0.28 -27.46
N SER A 111 22.60 -0.07 -26.82
CA SER A 111 22.81 -0.12 -25.38
C SER A 111 22.66 -1.45 -24.66
N SER A 112 23.80 -2.12 -24.56
CA SER A 112 24.14 -3.05 -23.48
C SER A 112 24.25 -2.31 -22.15
N LEU A 113 23.32 -2.56 -21.21
CA LEU A 113 23.50 -2.47 -19.75
C LEU A 113 22.16 -2.87 -19.11
N ALA A 114 22.10 -4.10 -18.58
CA ALA A 114 20.97 -4.60 -17.81
C ALA A 114 21.17 -4.26 -16.32
N PRO A 115 20.13 -3.84 -15.61
CA PRO A 115 20.10 -3.98 -14.16
C PRO A 115 19.30 -5.21 -13.73
N ASP A 116 19.85 -5.93 -12.76
CA ASP A 116 19.30 -7.13 -12.16
C ASP A 116 17.89 -6.92 -11.59
N LEU A 117 16.93 -7.69 -12.08
CA LEU A 117 15.59 -7.80 -11.53
C LEU A 117 15.58 -8.91 -10.47
N ALA A 118 15.45 -8.51 -9.21
CA ALA A 118 15.22 -9.43 -8.10
C ALA A 118 13.78 -9.99 -8.19
N VAL A 119 13.67 -11.30 -8.40
CA VAL A 119 12.40 -12.03 -8.40
C VAL A 119 12.00 -12.35 -6.97
N TRP A 120 10.88 -11.81 -6.50
CA TRP A 120 10.28 -12.15 -5.21
C TRP A 120 9.37 -13.37 -5.37
N GLN A 121 9.76 -14.51 -4.77
CA GLN A 121 8.88 -15.68 -4.64
C GLN A 121 8.10 -15.57 -3.33
N THR A 122 6.78 -15.48 -3.42
CA THR A 122 5.88 -15.63 -2.26
C THR A 122 5.78 -17.10 -1.89
N LYS A 123 6.19 -17.47 -0.68
CA LYS A 123 5.95 -18.80 -0.11
C LYS A 123 4.52 -18.88 0.41
N SER A 124 3.78 -19.87 -0.07
CA SER A 124 2.45 -20.25 0.45
C SER A 124 2.47 -20.55 1.95
N PRO A 125 1.44 -20.18 2.71
CA PRO A 125 1.34 -20.54 4.11
C PRO A 125 1.12 -22.05 4.26
N ARG A 126 1.93 -22.70 5.08
CA ARG A 126 1.74 -24.10 5.48
C ARG A 126 0.49 -24.21 6.34
N SER A 127 -0.43 -25.07 5.92
CA SER A 127 -1.52 -25.63 6.71
C SER A 127 -0.99 -26.23 8.00
N MET A 128 -1.40 -25.71 9.14
CA MET A 128 -1.26 -26.39 10.43
C MET A 128 -2.47 -27.30 10.64
N LYS A 129 -2.18 -28.57 10.82
CA LYS A 129 -3.11 -29.54 11.43
C LYS A 129 -3.10 -29.36 12.94
#